data_3aab3b7b56fbbca16df495e884e89182
#
_entry.id   3aab3b7b56fbbca16df495e884e89182
#
_cell.length_a   1.000
_cell.length_b   1.000
_cell.length_c   1.000
_cell.angle_alpha   90.00
_cell.angle_beta   90.00
_cell.angle_gamma   90.00
#
_symmetry.space_group_name_H-M   'P 1'
#
loop_
_entity.id
_entity.type
_entity.pdbx_description
1 polymer ?
#
loop_
_entity_poly.entity_id
_entity_poly.type
_entity_poly.pdbx_seq_one_letter_code
_entity_poly.pdbx_strand_id
1 'polypeptide(L)'
;MNIADPSICGWDPAPFLFFSGNIWGDFIYYSHLFPALSILLIATFIFWHNSQNRAARALFGLSIVFSAWCLIDLILWASDRSDLIMFFWSILIYFDLLIYVFSLYFIYAFIDDRRPRLWQEGIIFALFIPLFLFSHTSLNLIGFDFTNCWREALEGPLWQYYVYNVELFIAIWIFIYGIRRAFSTKKRAERQKIFLVTGGMIFFLASFSLGNLLGSFGTNWEIGQYGLFGMPIFATLLAYLLIKYKAFDGKVLASEGLFAGSFILLLSLLFLQRIESVQTVTIVTLVLFSLLGWLLVRSIRAEVKQREQIEKLATRLERANLRLKEVDKLKSEFVSIASHQLRSPLTAIRGYA
;
A
#
# COMPACT_ATOMS: atom_id res chain seq x y z
N MET A 1 40.24 4.60 -22.35
CA MET A 1 39.19 5.01 -21.44
C MET A 1 39.74 6.23 -20.67
N ASN A 2 39.41 7.46 -21.06
CA ASN A 2 39.84 8.65 -20.34
C ASN A 2 39.00 8.72 -19.06
N ILE A 3 39.62 8.31 -17.96
CA ILE A 3 39.02 8.52 -16.62
C ILE A 3 39.08 10.05 -16.41
N ALA A 4 37.96 10.73 -16.52
CA ALA A 4 37.89 12.13 -16.11
C ALA A 4 38.23 12.19 -14.62
N ASP A 5 39.16 13.07 -14.25
CA ASP A 5 39.56 13.29 -12.86
C ASP A 5 38.32 13.81 -12.12
N PRO A 6 37.81 13.15 -11.06
CA PRO A 6 36.68 13.63 -10.27
C PRO A 6 36.85 15.08 -9.77
N SER A 7 38.10 15.55 -9.57
CA SER A 7 38.43 16.93 -9.18
C SER A 7 38.06 17.96 -10.24
N ILE A 8 37.86 17.57 -11.50
CA ILE A 8 37.52 18.47 -12.62
C ILE A 8 36.00 18.71 -12.66
N CYS A 9 35.20 17.80 -12.12
CA CYS A 9 33.75 17.84 -12.22
C CYS A 9 33.03 18.75 -11.23
N GLY A 10 33.78 19.31 -10.25
CA GLY A 10 33.19 20.28 -9.31
C GLY A 10 32.00 19.75 -8.49
N TRP A 11 32.00 18.44 -8.16
CA TRP A 11 30.95 17.87 -7.32
C TRP A 11 31.06 18.38 -5.88
N ASP A 12 29.91 18.71 -5.28
CA ASP A 12 29.82 19.15 -3.91
C ASP A 12 29.92 17.96 -2.94
N PRO A 13 30.66 18.08 -1.83
CA PRO A 13 30.70 17.03 -0.82
C PRO A 13 29.32 16.84 -0.16
N ALA A 14 28.99 15.60 0.16
CA ALA A 14 27.76 15.23 0.85
C ALA A 14 28.05 14.82 2.31
N PRO A 15 28.32 15.74 3.24
CA PRO A 15 28.77 15.43 4.60
C PRO A 15 27.76 14.62 5.41
N PHE A 16 26.47 14.73 5.10
CA PHE A 16 25.39 14.00 5.76
C PHE A 16 24.76 12.91 4.88
N LEU A 17 25.42 12.48 3.82
CA LEU A 17 24.98 11.47 2.85
C LEU A 17 23.74 11.86 2.03
N PHE A 18 22.82 12.66 2.56
CA PHE A 18 21.53 12.99 1.95
C PHE A 18 21.43 14.43 1.43
N PHE A 19 22.25 15.34 1.95
CA PHE A 19 22.18 16.75 1.62
C PHE A 19 23.40 17.16 0.83
N SER A 20 23.21 17.56 -0.41
CA SER A 20 24.30 17.97 -1.28
C SER A 20 23.79 18.90 -2.37
N GLY A 21 24.65 19.84 -2.79
CA GLY A 21 24.43 20.67 -3.98
C GLY A 21 24.44 19.86 -5.30
N ASN A 22 24.85 18.60 -5.24
CA ASN A 22 24.83 17.67 -6.38
C ASN A 22 23.40 17.27 -6.79
N ILE A 23 22.43 17.36 -5.89
CA ILE A 23 21.02 17.12 -6.20
C ILE A 23 20.46 18.38 -6.85
N TRP A 24 20.30 18.33 -8.16
CA TRP A 24 19.78 19.42 -8.95
C TRP A 24 18.26 19.47 -8.83
N GLY A 25 17.79 20.42 -8.04
CA GLY A 25 16.36 20.65 -7.84
C GLY A 25 15.73 19.84 -6.70
N ASP A 26 14.74 20.46 -6.03
CA ASP A 26 14.05 19.84 -4.90
C ASP A 26 13.15 18.65 -5.34
N PHE A 27 12.98 18.44 -6.65
CA PHE A 27 12.16 17.34 -7.18
C PHE A 27 12.65 15.97 -6.72
N ILE A 28 13.97 15.74 -6.69
CA ILE A 28 14.55 14.46 -6.25
C ILE A 28 14.21 14.23 -4.77
N TYR A 29 14.40 15.23 -3.90
CA TYR A 29 14.00 15.10 -2.49
C TYR A 29 12.49 14.82 -2.35
N TYR A 30 11.67 15.55 -3.10
CA TYR A 30 10.23 15.41 -3.05
C TYR A 30 9.77 14.02 -3.52
N SER A 31 10.31 13.52 -4.64
CA SER A 31 9.96 12.24 -5.20
C SER A 31 10.33 11.05 -4.31
N HIS A 32 11.36 11.18 -3.47
CA HIS A 32 11.80 10.12 -2.55
C HIS A 32 11.15 10.23 -1.18
N LEU A 33 11.27 11.39 -0.53
CA LEU A 33 10.84 11.57 0.86
C LEU A 33 9.32 11.49 1.01
N PHE A 34 8.57 12.13 0.09
CA PHE A 34 7.12 12.14 0.20
C PHE A 34 6.49 10.73 0.05
N PRO A 35 6.79 9.93 -1.00
CA PRO A 35 6.28 8.56 -1.10
C PRO A 35 6.72 7.67 0.06
N ALA A 36 8.00 7.75 0.47
CA ALA A 36 8.53 6.95 1.56
C ALA A 36 7.83 7.25 2.89
N LEU A 37 7.73 8.52 3.28
CA LEU A 37 7.10 8.93 4.53
C LEU A 37 5.59 8.65 4.53
N SER A 38 4.89 8.90 3.41
CA SER A 38 3.46 8.68 3.33
C SER A 38 3.08 7.22 3.52
N ILE A 39 3.76 6.30 2.83
CA ILE A 39 3.47 4.86 2.99
C ILE A 39 3.93 4.33 4.36
N LEU A 40 5.07 4.80 4.87
CA LEU A 40 5.59 4.38 6.17
C LEU A 40 4.62 4.77 7.31
N LEU A 41 4.10 6.00 7.29
CA LEU A 41 3.11 6.47 8.26
C LEU A 41 1.82 5.64 8.19
N ILE A 42 1.26 5.46 7.00
CA ILE A 42 0.02 4.68 6.79
C ILE A 42 0.21 3.23 7.23
N ALA A 43 1.28 2.59 6.81
CA ALA A 43 1.54 1.18 7.12
C ALA A 43 1.86 0.96 8.61
N THR A 44 2.62 1.85 9.25
CA THR A 44 2.90 1.81 10.69
C THR A 44 1.60 1.94 11.48
N PHE A 45 0.74 2.87 11.09
CA PHE A 45 -0.55 3.06 11.74
C PHE A 45 -1.44 1.81 11.61
N ILE A 46 -1.56 1.24 10.41
CA ILE A 46 -2.34 0.01 10.16
C ILE A 46 -1.76 -1.15 10.99
N PHE A 47 -0.43 -1.30 11.00
CA PHE A 47 0.25 -2.34 11.75
C PHE A 47 0.04 -2.20 13.26
N TRP A 48 0.14 -1.00 13.81
CA TRP A 48 -0.06 -0.76 15.25
C TRP A 48 -1.45 -1.20 15.72
N HIS A 49 -2.49 -0.92 14.92
CA HIS A 49 -3.85 -1.29 15.28
C HIS A 49 -4.21 -2.74 14.92
N ASN A 50 -3.47 -3.38 14.00
CA ASN A 50 -3.79 -4.70 13.46
C ASN A 50 -2.55 -5.60 13.34
N SER A 51 -1.68 -5.62 14.36
CA SER A 51 -0.39 -6.34 14.32
C SER A 51 -0.51 -7.85 14.08
N GLN A 52 -1.66 -8.45 14.44
CA GLN A 52 -1.94 -9.87 14.19
C GLN A 52 -2.39 -10.16 12.75
N ASN A 53 -2.83 -9.14 12.03
CA ASN A 53 -3.28 -9.31 10.64
C ASN A 53 -2.09 -9.49 9.69
N ARG A 54 -2.15 -10.53 8.85
CA ARG A 54 -1.06 -10.87 7.91
C ARG A 54 -0.86 -9.80 6.84
N ALA A 55 -1.94 -9.22 6.33
CA ALA A 55 -1.84 -8.16 5.34
C ALA A 55 -1.23 -6.88 5.92
N ALA A 56 -1.55 -6.54 7.19
CA ALA A 56 -0.94 -5.40 7.88
C ALA A 56 0.57 -5.60 8.04
N ARG A 57 1.01 -6.81 8.39
CA ARG A 57 2.45 -7.14 8.49
C ARG A 57 3.17 -7.07 7.16
N ALA A 58 2.56 -7.62 6.11
CA ALA A 58 3.15 -7.59 4.78
C ALA A 58 3.25 -6.16 4.23
N LEU A 59 2.20 -5.34 4.45
CA LEU A 59 2.21 -3.92 4.08
C LEU A 59 3.28 -3.13 4.85
N PHE A 60 3.44 -3.40 6.14
CA PHE A 60 4.47 -2.77 6.95
C PHE A 60 5.88 -3.16 6.46
N GLY A 61 6.10 -4.45 6.14
CA GLY A 61 7.34 -4.90 5.50
C GLY A 61 7.59 -4.21 4.16
N LEU A 62 6.58 -4.12 3.29
CA LEU A 62 6.65 -3.39 2.02
C LEU A 62 7.04 -1.93 2.24
N SER A 63 6.41 -1.25 3.20
CA SER A 63 6.69 0.17 3.48
C SER A 63 8.10 0.41 3.96
N ILE A 64 8.64 -0.47 4.82
CA ILE A 64 10.02 -0.38 5.29
C ILE A 64 11.00 -0.56 4.12
N VAL A 65 10.80 -1.60 3.30
CA VAL A 65 11.70 -1.90 2.18
C VAL A 65 11.66 -0.78 1.14
N PHE A 66 10.48 -0.30 0.79
CA PHE A 66 10.33 0.82 -0.16
C PHE A 66 10.94 2.12 0.38
N SER A 67 10.73 2.44 1.66
CA SER A 67 11.34 3.64 2.26
C SER A 67 12.86 3.52 2.35
N ALA A 68 13.39 2.34 2.65
CA ALA A 68 14.83 2.09 2.64
C ALA A 68 15.41 2.22 1.23
N TRP A 69 14.70 1.71 0.20
CA TRP A 69 15.06 1.89 -1.19
C TRP A 69 15.15 3.39 -1.55
N CYS A 70 14.13 4.17 -1.24
CA CYS A 70 14.14 5.62 -1.49
C CYS A 70 15.29 6.33 -0.79
N LEU A 71 15.63 5.95 0.44
CA LEU A 71 16.76 6.55 1.16
C LEU A 71 18.10 6.16 0.55
N ILE A 72 18.26 4.91 0.12
CA ILE A 72 19.47 4.45 -0.56
C ILE A 72 19.64 5.18 -1.89
N ASP A 73 18.58 5.28 -2.69
CA ASP A 73 18.62 5.99 -3.97
C ASP A 73 18.94 7.48 -3.78
N LEU A 74 18.39 8.12 -2.74
CA LEU A 74 18.72 9.50 -2.39
C LEU A 74 20.21 9.67 -2.04
N ILE A 75 20.87 8.68 -1.41
CA ILE A 75 22.32 8.69 -1.19
C ILE A 75 23.07 8.64 -2.53
N LEU A 76 22.59 7.87 -3.50
CA LEU A 76 23.21 7.82 -4.83
C LEU A 76 23.16 9.18 -5.52
N TRP A 77 22.03 9.87 -5.41
CA TRP A 77 21.87 11.22 -5.96
C TRP A 77 22.75 12.27 -5.26
N ALA A 78 22.95 12.14 -3.94
CA ALA A 78 23.69 13.13 -3.14
C ALA A 78 25.21 12.95 -3.21
N SER A 79 25.70 11.71 -3.25
CA SER A 79 27.12 11.38 -3.04
C SER A 79 28.03 11.92 -4.15
N ASP A 80 29.19 12.42 -3.77
CA ASP A 80 30.34 12.77 -4.61
C ASP A 80 31.36 11.61 -4.72
N ARG A 81 31.15 10.53 -3.95
CA ARG A 81 32.08 9.41 -3.82
C ARG A 81 31.63 8.21 -4.65
N SER A 82 32.42 7.88 -5.67
CA SER A 82 32.15 6.73 -6.55
C SER A 82 32.13 5.38 -5.82
N ASP A 83 32.96 5.20 -4.78
CA ASP A 83 32.98 3.99 -3.96
C ASP A 83 31.66 3.77 -3.19
N LEU A 84 31.11 4.85 -2.61
CA LEU A 84 29.82 4.79 -1.93
C LEU A 84 28.67 4.56 -2.92
N ILE A 85 28.69 5.24 -4.08
CA ILE A 85 27.67 5.03 -5.11
C ILE A 85 27.69 3.59 -5.57
N MET A 86 28.84 3.02 -5.93
CA MET A 86 28.99 1.62 -6.33
C MET A 86 28.51 0.66 -5.25
N PHE A 87 28.83 0.91 -3.98
CA PHE A 87 28.40 0.08 -2.87
C PHE A 87 26.87 0.08 -2.72
N PHE A 88 26.27 1.28 -2.60
CA PHE A 88 24.82 1.39 -2.40
C PHE A 88 24.03 0.90 -3.63
N TRP A 89 24.51 1.17 -4.85
CA TRP A 89 23.87 0.65 -6.06
C TRP A 89 23.94 -0.87 -6.12
N SER A 90 25.05 -1.47 -5.68
CA SER A 90 25.19 -2.94 -5.69
C SER A 90 24.24 -3.66 -4.75
N ILE A 91 23.80 -3.01 -3.65
CA ILE A 91 22.84 -3.59 -2.71
C ILE A 91 21.39 -3.24 -3.05
N LEU A 92 21.16 -2.20 -3.85
CA LEU A 92 19.82 -1.74 -4.21
C LEU A 92 19.00 -2.84 -4.88
N ILE A 93 19.64 -3.69 -5.65
CA ILE A 93 19.08 -4.88 -6.34
C ILE A 93 18.27 -5.81 -5.40
N TYR A 94 18.66 -5.91 -4.14
CA TYR A 94 17.93 -6.71 -3.14
C TYR A 94 16.64 -6.02 -2.71
N PHE A 95 16.67 -4.70 -2.57
CA PHE A 95 15.50 -3.91 -2.19
C PHE A 95 14.46 -3.88 -3.32
N ASP A 96 14.91 -3.79 -4.58
CA ASP A 96 14.03 -3.91 -5.74
C ASP A 96 13.25 -5.22 -5.68
N LEU A 97 13.94 -6.35 -5.61
CA LEU A 97 13.26 -7.64 -5.56
C LEU A 97 12.38 -7.82 -4.31
N LEU A 98 12.83 -7.31 -3.16
CA LEU A 98 12.03 -7.37 -1.92
C LEU A 98 10.73 -6.58 -2.01
N ILE A 99 10.68 -5.44 -2.72
CA ILE A 99 9.45 -4.67 -2.96
C ILE A 99 8.42 -5.57 -3.66
N TYR A 100 8.80 -6.29 -4.70
CA TYR A 100 7.92 -7.20 -5.43
C TYR A 100 7.49 -8.40 -4.59
N VAL A 101 8.40 -8.97 -3.82
CA VAL A 101 8.10 -10.09 -2.93
C VAL A 101 7.12 -9.69 -1.83
N PHE A 102 7.35 -8.56 -1.14
CA PHE A 102 6.41 -8.09 -0.12
C PHE A 102 5.05 -7.70 -0.72
N SER A 103 5.03 -7.17 -1.95
CA SER A 103 3.80 -6.91 -2.70
C SER A 103 3.01 -8.20 -2.97
N LEU A 104 3.69 -9.27 -3.37
CA LEU A 104 3.08 -10.59 -3.55
C LEU A 104 2.52 -11.14 -2.24
N TYR A 105 3.29 -11.09 -1.14
CA TYR A 105 2.82 -11.52 0.18
C TYR A 105 1.63 -10.71 0.66
N PHE A 106 1.65 -9.39 0.43
CA PHE A 106 0.54 -8.51 0.75
C PHE A 106 -0.74 -8.92 0.00
N ILE A 107 -0.67 -9.15 -1.30
CA ILE A 107 -1.82 -9.56 -2.12
C ILE A 107 -2.40 -10.90 -1.65
N TYR A 108 -1.56 -11.90 -1.36
CA TYR A 108 -2.03 -13.19 -0.80
C TYR A 108 -2.72 -13.02 0.55
N ALA A 109 -2.11 -12.23 1.43
CA ALA A 109 -2.65 -11.97 2.76
C ALA A 109 -3.94 -11.13 2.72
N PHE A 110 -4.02 -10.14 1.83
CA PHE A 110 -5.18 -9.24 1.73
C PHE A 110 -6.41 -9.91 1.10
N ILE A 111 -6.20 -10.78 0.11
CA ILE A 111 -7.31 -11.45 -0.60
C ILE A 111 -7.80 -12.68 0.17
N ASP A 112 -6.88 -13.53 0.62
CA ASP A 112 -7.20 -14.87 1.16
C ASP A 112 -6.75 -15.09 2.62
N ASP A 113 -6.21 -14.08 3.30
CA ASP A 113 -5.61 -14.16 4.64
C ASP A 113 -4.63 -15.32 4.81
N ARG A 114 -3.82 -15.60 3.78
CA ARG A 114 -2.85 -16.69 3.77
C ARG A 114 -1.48 -16.22 3.28
N ARG A 115 -0.47 -17.05 3.51
CA ARG A 115 0.84 -16.92 2.86
C ARG A 115 0.86 -17.70 1.53
N PRO A 116 1.80 -17.44 0.63
CA PRO A 116 2.11 -18.34 -0.46
C PRO A 116 2.34 -19.77 0.05
N ARG A 117 2.12 -20.78 -0.80
CA ARG A 117 2.40 -22.18 -0.43
C ARG A 117 3.91 -22.41 -0.35
N LEU A 118 4.36 -23.42 0.42
CA LEU A 118 5.79 -23.72 0.61
C LEU A 118 6.57 -23.84 -0.70
N TRP A 119 6.00 -24.48 -1.74
CA TRP A 119 6.66 -24.57 -3.03
C TRP A 119 6.79 -23.20 -3.74
N GLN A 120 5.83 -22.28 -3.52
CA GLN A 120 5.88 -20.90 -4.02
C GLN A 120 6.92 -20.09 -3.26
N GLU A 121 7.02 -20.27 -1.94
CA GLU A 121 8.09 -19.69 -1.14
C GLU A 121 9.46 -20.21 -1.57
N GLY A 122 9.56 -21.52 -1.94
CA GLY A 122 10.75 -22.09 -2.53
C GLY A 122 11.16 -21.42 -3.84
N ILE A 123 10.21 -21.13 -4.74
CA ILE A 123 10.47 -20.37 -5.97
C ILE A 123 10.97 -18.97 -5.63
N ILE A 124 10.27 -18.26 -4.72
CA ILE A 124 10.66 -16.90 -4.30
C ILE A 124 12.09 -16.90 -3.76
N PHE A 125 12.44 -17.86 -2.91
CA PHE A 125 13.81 -18.00 -2.40
C PHE A 125 14.81 -18.27 -3.50
N ALA A 126 14.48 -19.14 -4.46
CA ALA A 126 15.35 -19.45 -5.59
C ALA A 126 15.66 -18.22 -6.47
N LEU A 127 14.72 -17.26 -6.56
CA LEU A 127 14.94 -16.00 -7.29
C LEU A 127 16.00 -15.09 -6.62
N PHE A 128 16.33 -15.28 -5.35
CA PHE A 128 17.43 -14.54 -4.69
C PHE A 128 18.79 -15.18 -4.90
N ILE A 129 18.86 -16.45 -5.28
CA ILE A 129 20.15 -17.17 -5.42
C ILE A 129 21.11 -16.47 -6.37
N PRO A 130 20.71 -16.07 -7.60
CA PRO A 130 21.62 -15.36 -8.51
C PRO A 130 22.09 -14.01 -7.93
N LEU A 131 21.23 -13.30 -7.17
CA LEU A 131 21.64 -12.06 -6.53
C LEU A 131 22.74 -12.31 -5.49
N PHE A 132 22.57 -13.31 -4.62
CA PHE A 132 23.59 -13.65 -3.61
C PHE A 132 24.91 -14.10 -4.22
N LEU A 133 24.87 -14.78 -5.37
CA LEU A 133 26.08 -15.27 -6.01
C LEU A 133 26.81 -14.18 -6.82
N PHE A 134 26.08 -13.23 -7.44
CA PHE A 134 26.64 -12.36 -8.46
C PHE A 134 26.56 -10.85 -8.14
N SER A 135 25.91 -10.42 -7.04
CA SER A 135 25.78 -8.99 -6.71
C SER A 135 27.13 -8.27 -6.53
N HIS A 136 28.18 -8.98 -6.16
CA HIS A 136 29.52 -8.42 -5.94
C HIS A 136 30.45 -8.59 -7.16
N THR A 137 29.91 -8.98 -8.29
CA THR A 137 30.67 -9.21 -9.54
C THR A 137 30.33 -8.17 -10.60
N SER A 138 31.11 -8.15 -11.69
CA SER A 138 30.82 -7.32 -12.86
C SER A 138 29.53 -7.69 -13.60
N LEU A 139 28.89 -8.81 -13.25
CA LEU A 139 27.55 -9.13 -13.74
C LEU A 139 26.48 -8.20 -13.14
N ASN A 140 26.70 -7.69 -11.94
CA ASN A 140 25.82 -6.72 -11.30
C ASN A 140 26.13 -5.29 -11.78
N LEU A 141 27.36 -4.80 -11.52
CA LEU A 141 27.82 -3.48 -11.93
C LEU A 141 29.14 -3.65 -12.71
N ILE A 142 29.17 -3.14 -13.93
CA ILE A 142 30.34 -3.25 -14.82
C ILE A 142 31.43 -2.27 -14.41
N GLY A 143 31.04 -1.08 -13.93
CA GLY A 143 31.95 -0.02 -13.56
C GLY A 143 31.22 1.28 -13.23
N PHE A 144 31.97 2.36 -13.16
CA PHE A 144 31.44 3.69 -12.91
C PHE A 144 31.70 4.60 -14.11
N ASP A 145 30.68 5.35 -14.54
CA ASP A 145 30.81 6.29 -15.65
C ASP A 145 31.16 7.69 -15.13
N PHE A 146 32.33 8.19 -15.54
CA PHE A 146 32.81 9.53 -15.27
C PHE A 146 32.71 10.46 -16.49
N THR A 147 32.17 9.97 -17.62
CA THR A 147 32.06 10.78 -18.82
C THR A 147 31.07 11.93 -18.61
N ASN A 148 31.41 13.12 -19.08
CA ASN A 148 30.56 14.31 -18.91
C ASN A 148 30.21 14.66 -17.46
N CYS A 149 31.03 14.27 -16.51
CA CYS A 149 30.76 14.47 -15.06
C CYS A 149 29.48 13.79 -14.57
N TRP A 150 29.01 12.75 -15.20
CA TRP A 150 27.94 11.90 -14.68
C TRP A 150 28.44 11.07 -13.49
N ARG A 151 27.55 10.83 -12.55
CA ARG A 151 27.83 10.03 -11.35
C ARG A 151 26.98 8.78 -11.38
N GLU A 152 27.26 7.90 -12.31
CA GLU A 152 26.41 6.78 -12.65
C GLU A 152 27.19 5.46 -12.62
N ALA A 153 26.64 4.44 -11.95
CA ALA A 153 27.11 3.09 -12.05
C ALA A 153 26.54 2.43 -13.31
N LEU A 154 27.41 1.76 -14.08
CA LEU A 154 27.00 1.02 -15.27
C LEU A 154 26.43 -0.33 -14.84
N GLU A 155 25.16 -0.53 -15.07
CA GLU A 155 24.46 -1.76 -14.76
C GLU A 155 24.88 -2.91 -15.65
N GLY A 156 25.11 -4.06 -15.04
CA GLY A 156 25.48 -5.27 -15.73
C GLY A 156 24.29 -6.14 -16.15
N PRO A 157 24.57 -7.31 -16.78
CA PRO A 157 23.52 -8.22 -17.25
C PRO A 157 22.57 -8.73 -16.16
N LEU A 158 23.02 -8.76 -14.90
CA LEU A 158 22.18 -9.18 -13.78
C LEU A 158 20.98 -8.22 -13.58
N TRP A 159 21.22 -6.90 -13.70
CA TRP A 159 20.14 -5.91 -13.70
C TRP A 159 19.29 -6.01 -14.95
N GLN A 160 19.90 -5.79 -16.11
CA GLN A 160 19.22 -5.59 -17.38
C GLN A 160 18.41 -6.81 -17.85
N TYR A 161 18.91 -8.03 -17.58
CA TYR A 161 18.26 -9.24 -18.07
C TYR A 161 17.66 -10.11 -16.97
N TYR A 162 18.17 -10.07 -15.75
CA TYR A 162 17.65 -10.94 -14.71
C TYR A 162 16.61 -10.22 -13.85
N VAL A 163 16.97 -9.11 -13.23
CA VAL A 163 16.11 -8.45 -12.23
C VAL A 163 14.81 -7.97 -12.87
N TYR A 164 14.84 -7.24 -13.96
CA TYR A 164 13.63 -6.74 -14.64
C TYR A 164 12.72 -7.88 -15.11
N ASN A 165 13.26 -9.02 -15.54
CA ASN A 165 12.44 -10.18 -15.88
C ASN A 165 11.81 -10.84 -14.64
N VAL A 166 12.51 -10.88 -13.51
CA VAL A 166 11.96 -11.39 -12.24
C VAL A 166 10.85 -10.47 -11.70
N GLU A 167 11.05 -9.16 -11.78
CA GLU A 167 10.03 -8.17 -11.43
C GLU A 167 8.77 -8.36 -12.26
N LEU A 168 8.93 -8.45 -13.58
CA LEU A 168 7.83 -8.71 -14.51
C LEU A 168 7.12 -10.04 -14.20
N PHE A 169 7.88 -11.09 -13.91
CA PHE A 169 7.34 -12.40 -13.53
C PHE A 169 6.48 -12.31 -12.28
N ILE A 170 6.95 -11.63 -11.23
CA ILE A 170 6.20 -11.46 -9.98
C ILE A 170 4.97 -10.57 -10.20
N ALA A 171 5.07 -9.50 -10.98
CA ALA A 171 3.94 -8.64 -11.32
C ALA A 171 2.85 -9.42 -12.09
N ILE A 172 3.24 -10.24 -13.07
CA ILE A 172 2.31 -11.14 -13.79
C ILE A 172 1.69 -12.15 -12.84
N TRP A 173 2.47 -12.70 -11.92
CA TRP A 173 1.94 -13.62 -10.90
C TRP A 173 0.86 -12.97 -10.04
N ILE A 174 1.13 -11.76 -9.51
CA ILE A 174 0.15 -10.95 -8.75
C ILE A 174 -1.12 -10.73 -9.59
N PHE A 175 -0.95 -10.31 -10.85
CA PHE A 175 -2.06 -10.03 -11.76
C PHE A 175 -2.92 -11.27 -12.00
N ILE A 176 -2.32 -12.39 -12.39
CA ILE A 176 -3.04 -13.65 -12.66
C ILE A 176 -3.75 -14.14 -11.40
N TYR A 177 -3.07 -14.07 -10.24
CA TYR A 177 -3.66 -14.48 -8.97
C TYR A 177 -4.88 -13.62 -8.62
N GLY A 178 -4.76 -12.30 -8.67
CA GLY A 178 -5.85 -11.37 -8.38
C GLY A 178 -7.05 -11.55 -9.32
N ILE A 179 -6.78 -11.64 -10.62
CA ILE A 179 -7.83 -11.85 -11.65
C ILE A 179 -8.57 -13.17 -11.41
N ARG A 180 -7.85 -14.28 -11.23
CA ARG A 180 -8.48 -15.59 -10.96
C ARG A 180 -9.36 -15.55 -9.71
N ARG A 181 -8.91 -14.91 -8.64
CA ARG A 181 -9.67 -14.78 -7.40
C ARG A 181 -10.89 -13.88 -7.57
N ALA A 182 -10.76 -12.77 -8.30
CA ALA A 182 -11.88 -11.88 -8.60
C ALA A 182 -13.00 -12.59 -9.36
N PHE A 183 -12.67 -13.37 -10.39
CA PHE A 183 -13.66 -14.14 -11.15
C PHE A 183 -14.24 -15.32 -10.38
N SER A 184 -13.50 -15.93 -9.45
CA SER A 184 -14.02 -17.01 -8.59
C SER A 184 -14.97 -16.50 -7.51
N THR A 185 -14.97 -15.20 -7.23
CA THR A 185 -15.77 -14.61 -6.14
C THR A 185 -17.16 -14.20 -6.63
N LYS A 186 -18.21 -14.79 -6.02
CA LYS A 186 -19.63 -14.54 -6.38
C LYS A 186 -20.13 -13.18 -5.91
N LYS A 187 -19.66 -12.69 -4.76
CA LYS A 187 -20.11 -11.42 -4.17
C LYS A 187 -19.49 -10.22 -4.91
N ARG A 188 -20.34 -9.37 -5.49
CA ARG A 188 -19.92 -8.19 -6.27
C ARG A 188 -18.98 -7.26 -5.48
N ALA A 189 -19.27 -7.02 -4.21
CA ALA A 189 -18.45 -6.13 -3.37
C ALA A 189 -17.04 -6.69 -3.15
N GLU A 190 -16.90 -7.99 -2.85
CA GLU A 190 -15.59 -8.64 -2.71
C GLU A 190 -14.82 -8.67 -4.02
N ARG A 191 -15.50 -8.95 -5.13
CA ARG A 191 -14.89 -8.90 -6.46
C ARG A 191 -14.32 -7.51 -6.77
N GLN A 192 -15.08 -6.44 -6.50
CA GLN A 192 -14.60 -5.07 -6.66
C GLN A 192 -13.39 -4.76 -5.77
N LYS A 193 -13.41 -5.22 -4.50
CA LYS A 193 -12.28 -5.08 -3.57
C LYS A 193 -11.01 -5.73 -4.14
N ILE A 194 -11.12 -6.96 -4.67
CA ILE A 194 -9.99 -7.69 -5.24
C ILE A 194 -9.45 -6.98 -6.49
N PHE A 195 -10.33 -6.53 -7.40
CA PHE A 195 -9.90 -5.77 -8.58
C PHE A 195 -9.18 -4.49 -8.23
N LEU A 196 -9.68 -3.74 -7.26
CA LEU A 196 -9.09 -2.47 -6.86
C LEU A 196 -7.72 -2.66 -6.20
N VAL A 197 -7.59 -3.61 -5.27
CA VAL A 197 -6.29 -3.84 -4.62
C VAL A 197 -5.25 -4.39 -5.59
N THR A 198 -5.66 -5.33 -6.45
CA THR A 198 -4.75 -5.91 -7.47
C THR A 198 -4.35 -4.85 -8.50
N GLY A 199 -5.32 -4.08 -9.02
CA GLY A 199 -5.06 -3.02 -9.99
C GLY A 199 -4.16 -1.91 -9.43
N GLY A 200 -4.40 -1.49 -8.19
CA GLY A 200 -3.56 -0.50 -7.51
C GLY A 200 -2.14 -0.99 -7.26
N MET A 201 -1.99 -2.26 -6.86
CA MET A 201 -0.67 -2.87 -6.68
C MET A 201 0.09 -2.98 -8.01
N ILE A 202 -0.57 -3.44 -9.08
CA ILE A 202 0.06 -3.53 -10.41
C ILE A 202 0.41 -2.12 -10.93
N PHE A 203 -0.45 -1.13 -10.71
CA PHE A 203 -0.15 0.25 -11.08
C PHE A 203 1.11 0.77 -10.36
N PHE A 204 1.22 0.53 -9.04
CA PHE A 204 2.42 0.90 -8.27
C PHE A 204 3.67 0.20 -8.83
N LEU A 205 3.64 -1.14 -8.95
CA LEU A 205 4.79 -1.90 -9.42
C LEU A 205 5.19 -1.54 -10.86
N ALA A 206 4.22 -1.33 -11.75
CA ALA A 206 4.48 -0.90 -13.12
C ALA A 206 5.08 0.50 -13.19
N SER A 207 4.58 1.45 -12.38
CA SER A 207 5.15 2.81 -12.30
C SER A 207 6.58 2.79 -11.79
N PHE A 208 6.85 1.98 -10.76
CA PHE A 208 8.17 1.82 -10.16
C PHE A 208 9.16 1.18 -11.14
N SER A 209 8.80 0.04 -11.75
CA SER A 209 9.65 -0.65 -12.74
C SER A 209 9.88 0.18 -14.00
N LEU A 210 8.84 0.90 -14.49
CA LEU A 210 8.98 1.77 -15.66
C LEU A 210 9.98 2.90 -15.38
N GLY A 211 9.99 3.45 -14.16
CA GLY A 211 10.96 4.45 -13.73
C GLY A 211 12.38 3.93 -13.82
N ASN A 212 12.64 2.77 -13.22
CA ASN A 212 13.95 2.13 -13.24
C ASN A 212 14.38 1.75 -14.67
N LEU A 213 13.43 1.22 -15.47
CA LEU A 213 13.69 0.81 -16.85
C LEU A 213 14.04 2.01 -17.74
N LEU A 214 13.35 3.13 -17.60
CA LEU A 214 13.66 4.37 -18.32
C LEU A 214 15.01 4.94 -17.93
N GLY A 215 15.41 4.84 -16.66
CA GLY A 215 16.76 5.19 -16.22
C GLY A 215 17.83 4.28 -16.82
N SER A 216 17.67 2.96 -16.67
CA SER A 216 18.66 1.96 -17.10
C SER A 216 18.89 1.91 -18.61
N PHE A 217 17.84 2.06 -19.43
CA PHE A 217 17.94 2.04 -20.89
C PHE A 217 17.91 3.43 -21.55
N GLY A 218 17.55 4.45 -20.80
CA GLY A 218 17.54 5.85 -21.22
C GLY A 218 18.79 6.59 -20.74
N THR A 219 18.84 7.87 -21.05
CA THR A 219 19.93 8.75 -20.60
C THR A 219 19.48 9.72 -19.50
N ASN A 220 18.29 9.50 -18.94
CA ASN A 220 17.71 10.46 -17.99
C ASN A 220 17.00 9.75 -16.83
N TRP A 221 17.72 9.59 -15.73
CA TRP A 221 17.23 9.04 -14.49
C TRP A 221 16.20 9.94 -13.77
N GLU A 222 16.20 11.25 -14.03
CA GLU A 222 15.24 12.18 -13.41
C GLU A 222 13.78 11.85 -13.80
N ILE A 223 13.57 11.46 -15.08
CA ILE A 223 12.24 11.05 -15.55
C ILE A 223 11.79 9.78 -14.82
N GLY A 224 12.71 8.90 -14.48
CA GLY A 224 12.45 7.68 -13.72
C GLY A 224 11.81 7.96 -12.36
N GLN A 225 12.19 9.07 -11.71
CA GLN A 225 11.74 9.40 -10.37
C GLN A 225 10.23 9.69 -10.26
N TYR A 226 9.56 10.02 -11.37
CA TYR A 226 8.09 10.12 -11.41
C TYR A 226 7.41 8.78 -11.09
N GLY A 227 8.06 7.65 -11.33
CA GLY A 227 7.57 6.32 -11.01
C GLY A 227 7.30 6.09 -9.51
N LEU A 228 8.04 6.77 -8.64
CA LEU A 228 7.90 6.67 -7.19
C LEU A 228 6.54 7.16 -6.68
N PHE A 229 5.88 8.06 -7.42
CA PHE A 229 4.53 8.54 -7.09
C PHE A 229 3.44 7.47 -7.24
N GLY A 230 3.73 6.34 -7.87
CA GLY A 230 2.85 5.17 -7.86
C GLY A 230 2.52 4.67 -6.46
N MET A 231 3.47 4.78 -5.50
CA MET A 231 3.27 4.36 -4.12
C MET A 231 2.24 5.20 -3.35
N PRO A 232 2.26 6.54 -3.33
CA PRO A 232 1.21 7.35 -2.72
C PRO A 232 -0.17 7.11 -3.34
N ILE A 233 -0.26 6.88 -4.65
CA ILE A 233 -1.51 6.55 -5.32
C ILE A 233 -2.04 5.21 -4.80
N PHE A 234 -1.19 4.18 -4.71
CA PHE A 234 -1.54 2.89 -4.12
C PHE A 234 -1.96 3.04 -2.65
N ALA A 235 -1.21 3.81 -1.86
CA ALA A 235 -1.51 4.07 -0.45
C ALA A 235 -2.89 4.73 -0.26
N THR A 236 -3.23 5.70 -1.12
CA THR A 236 -4.55 6.36 -1.13
C THR A 236 -5.67 5.37 -1.48
N LEU A 237 -5.46 4.55 -2.50
CA LEU A 237 -6.40 3.49 -2.87
C LEU A 237 -6.56 2.47 -1.74
N LEU A 238 -5.47 2.10 -1.08
CA LEU A 238 -5.51 1.20 0.06
C LEU A 238 -6.29 1.81 1.24
N ALA A 239 -6.06 3.09 1.56
CA ALA A 239 -6.84 3.81 2.58
C ALA A 239 -8.34 3.79 2.25
N TYR A 240 -8.72 4.03 0.98
CA TYR A 240 -10.10 3.91 0.53
C TYR A 240 -10.67 2.49 0.72
N LEU A 241 -9.89 1.45 0.39
CA LEU A 241 -10.31 0.05 0.57
C LEU A 241 -10.49 -0.33 2.04
N LEU A 242 -9.62 0.19 2.92
CA LEU A 242 -9.70 0.00 4.36
C LEU A 242 -11.03 0.49 4.91
N ILE A 243 -11.44 1.67 4.48
CA ILE A 243 -12.64 2.34 4.95
C ILE A 243 -13.88 1.67 4.37
N LYS A 244 -13.93 1.52 3.04
CA LYS A 244 -15.11 1.04 2.34
C LYS A 244 -15.44 -0.43 2.64
N TYR A 245 -14.42 -1.27 2.73
CA TYR A 245 -14.60 -2.72 2.86
C TYR A 245 -14.22 -3.26 4.25
N LYS A 246 -13.93 -2.38 5.22
CA LYS A 246 -13.50 -2.75 6.58
C LYS A 246 -12.38 -3.80 6.55
N ALA A 247 -11.44 -3.63 5.66
CA ALA A 247 -10.37 -4.61 5.44
C ALA A 247 -9.47 -4.80 6.67
N PHE A 248 -9.48 -3.80 7.58
CA PHE A 248 -8.83 -3.86 8.89
C PHE A 248 -9.77 -3.23 9.93
N ASP A 249 -9.80 -3.76 11.16
CA ASP A 249 -10.59 -3.21 12.26
C ASP A 249 -9.99 -1.88 12.75
N GLY A 250 -10.29 -0.81 12.05
CA GLY A 250 -9.82 0.53 12.39
C GLY A 250 -10.97 1.50 12.62
N LYS A 251 -10.94 2.23 13.73
CA LYS A 251 -11.93 3.29 14.02
C LYS A 251 -11.75 4.45 13.03
N VAL A 252 -12.87 5.05 12.64
CA VAL A 252 -12.96 6.18 11.68
C VAL A 252 -11.99 7.33 12.00
N LEU A 253 -11.75 7.57 13.29
CA LEU A 253 -10.86 8.62 13.79
C LEU A 253 -9.42 8.51 13.27
N ALA A 254 -8.99 7.30 13.01
CA ALA A 254 -7.64 7.01 12.57
C ALA A 254 -7.39 7.37 11.11
N SER A 255 -8.39 7.23 10.24
CA SER A 255 -8.27 7.62 8.83
C SER A 255 -8.28 9.13 8.63
N GLU A 256 -9.04 9.85 9.46
CA GLU A 256 -9.04 11.31 9.49
C GLU A 256 -7.69 11.85 9.97
N GLY A 257 -7.09 11.24 10.99
CA GLY A 257 -5.76 11.61 11.51
C GLY A 257 -4.63 11.34 10.53
N LEU A 258 -4.67 10.21 9.83
CA LEU A 258 -3.68 9.89 8.77
C LEU A 258 -3.79 10.84 7.59
N PHE A 259 -5.02 11.15 7.17
CA PHE A 259 -5.26 12.11 6.11
C PHE A 259 -4.74 13.49 6.50
N ALA A 260 -5.08 13.98 7.70
CA ALA A 260 -4.62 15.26 8.19
C ALA A 260 -3.09 15.31 8.32
N GLY A 261 -2.45 14.25 8.83
CA GLY A 261 -1.00 14.15 8.95
C GLY A 261 -0.30 14.19 7.59
N SER A 262 -0.80 13.41 6.62
CA SER A 262 -0.25 13.41 5.25
C SER A 262 -0.46 14.75 4.54
N PHE A 263 -1.61 15.40 4.78
CA PHE A 263 -1.91 16.72 4.24
C PHE A 263 -1.00 17.80 4.82
N ILE A 264 -0.75 17.79 6.14
CA ILE A 264 0.18 18.72 6.82
C ILE A 264 1.60 18.50 6.28
N LEU A 265 2.00 17.27 6.05
CA LEU A 265 3.32 16.93 5.50
C LEU A 265 3.47 17.44 4.06
N LEU A 266 2.44 17.30 3.22
CA LEU A 266 2.40 17.90 1.89
C LEU A 266 2.43 19.43 1.94
N LEU A 267 1.67 20.02 2.87
CA LEU A 267 1.62 21.46 3.05
C LEU A 267 2.98 22.02 3.49
N SER A 268 3.72 21.27 4.32
CA SER A 268 5.06 21.68 4.78
C SER A 268 6.08 21.81 3.63
N LEU A 269 5.89 21.06 2.55
CA LEU A 269 6.75 21.12 1.36
C LEU A 269 6.56 22.41 0.56
N LEU A 270 5.40 23.09 0.67
CA LEU A 270 5.19 24.41 0.05
C LEU A 270 6.06 25.52 0.67
N PHE A 271 6.56 25.31 1.90
CA PHE A 271 7.41 26.27 2.58
C PHE A 271 8.91 26.14 2.22
N LEU A 272 9.27 25.14 1.41
CA LEU A 272 10.61 25.03 0.83
C LEU A 272 10.73 26.02 -0.34
N GLN A 273 11.25 27.20 -0.06
CA GLN A 273 11.13 28.42 -0.88
C GLN A 273 11.98 28.50 -2.16
N ARG A 274 12.61 27.43 -2.64
CA ARG A 274 13.67 27.60 -3.67
C ARG A 274 13.31 27.28 -5.12
N ILE A 275 12.10 26.77 -5.46
CA ILE A 275 11.88 26.24 -6.83
C ILE A 275 10.45 26.47 -7.36
N GLU A 276 10.35 27.20 -8.47
CA GLU A 276 9.06 27.47 -9.17
C GLU A 276 8.40 26.21 -9.74
N SER A 277 9.16 25.25 -10.24
CA SER A 277 8.62 24.01 -10.81
C SER A 277 8.04 23.06 -9.76
N VAL A 278 8.64 22.97 -8.57
CA VAL A 278 8.13 22.16 -7.45
C VAL A 278 6.85 22.74 -6.88
N GLN A 279 6.71 24.06 -6.83
CA GLN A 279 5.48 24.69 -6.38
C GLN A 279 4.29 24.24 -7.23
N THR A 280 4.42 24.20 -8.57
CA THR A 280 3.34 23.79 -9.46
C THR A 280 2.95 22.32 -9.23
N VAL A 281 3.94 21.42 -9.14
CA VAL A 281 3.68 19.99 -8.88
C VAL A 281 3.07 19.78 -7.49
N THR A 282 3.60 20.49 -6.48
CA THR A 282 3.07 20.42 -5.11
C THR A 282 1.64 20.94 -5.04
N ILE A 283 1.32 22.05 -5.71
CA ILE A 283 -0.04 22.59 -5.77
C ILE A 283 -0.99 21.60 -6.44
N VAL A 284 -0.62 21.02 -7.58
CA VAL A 284 -1.45 20.02 -8.28
C VAL A 284 -1.67 18.80 -7.40
N THR A 285 -0.61 18.29 -6.77
CA THR A 285 -0.70 17.14 -5.85
C THR A 285 -1.57 17.46 -4.64
N LEU A 286 -1.43 18.66 -4.07
CA LEU A 286 -2.21 19.12 -2.93
C LEU A 286 -3.69 19.27 -3.26
N VAL A 287 -4.01 19.76 -4.46
CA VAL A 287 -5.39 19.86 -4.96
C VAL A 287 -5.99 18.47 -5.14
N LEU A 288 -5.28 17.55 -5.81
CA LEU A 288 -5.74 16.18 -6.00
C LEU A 288 -5.91 15.45 -4.65
N PHE A 289 -4.95 15.58 -3.76
CA PHE A 289 -4.99 14.99 -2.43
C PHE A 289 -6.13 15.56 -1.59
N SER A 290 -6.38 16.88 -1.66
CA SER A 290 -7.50 17.53 -0.98
C SER A 290 -8.84 17.04 -1.51
N LEU A 291 -8.98 16.90 -2.83
CA LEU A 291 -10.21 16.40 -3.46
C LEU A 291 -10.49 14.95 -3.06
N LEU A 292 -9.49 14.09 -3.16
CA LEU A 292 -9.59 12.68 -2.78
C LEU A 292 -9.87 12.53 -1.28
N GLY A 293 -9.21 13.31 -0.44
CA GLY A 293 -9.44 13.31 1.00
C GLY A 293 -10.83 13.81 1.38
N TRP A 294 -11.32 14.86 0.74
CA TRP A 294 -12.68 15.32 0.95
C TRP A 294 -13.74 14.28 0.57
N LEU A 295 -13.56 13.62 -0.59
CA LEU A 295 -14.42 12.50 -1.02
C LEU A 295 -14.37 11.35 -0.01
N LEU A 296 -13.19 11.03 0.48
CA LEU A 296 -12.95 9.99 1.48
C LEU A 296 -13.67 10.30 2.80
N VAL A 297 -13.43 11.48 3.38
CA VAL A 297 -14.06 11.91 4.63
C VAL A 297 -15.59 11.96 4.50
N ARG A 298 -16.10 12.46 3.38
CA ARG A 298 -17.53 12.47 3.09
C ARG A 298 -18.14 11.07 3.04
N SER A 299 -17.45 10.13 2.39
CA SER A 299 -17.88 8.71 2.29
C SER A 299 -17.92 8.06 3.68
N ILE A 300 -16.89 8.30 4.50
CA ILE A 300 -16.80 7.77 5.87
C ILE A 300 -17.92 8.27 6.75
N ARG A 301 -18.15 9.60 6.77
CA ARG A 301 -19.23 10.20 7.59
C ARG A 301 -20.61 9.67 7.20
N ALA A 302 -20.84 9.47 5.90
CA ALA A 302 -22.08 8.88 5.41
C ALA A 302 -22.26 7.44 5.91
N GLU A 303 -21.20 6.63 5.86
CA GLU A 303 -21.25 5.23 6.31
C GLU A 303 -21.44 5.12 7.84
N VAL A 304 -20.74 5.94 8.62
CA VAL A 304 -20.92 5.96 10.09
C VAL A 304 -22.35 6.28 10.46
N LYS A 305 -22.94 7.32 9.82
CA LYS A 305 -24.33 7.70 10.05
C LYS A 305 -25.32 6.57 9.69
N GLN A 306 -25.07 5.86 8.58
CA GLN A 306 -25.91 4.70 8.22
C GLN A 306 -25.78 3.57 9.23
N ARG A 307 -24.59 3.30 9.76
CA ARG A 307 -24.38 2.27 10.81
C ARG A 307 -25.10 2.57 12.09
N GLU A 308 -25.00 3.82 12.58
CA GLU A 308 -25.72 4.24 13.77
C GLU A 308 -27.24 4.07 13.58
N GLN A 309 -27.75 4.35 12.38
CA GLN A 309 -29.17 4.11 12.08
C GLN A 309 -29.52 2.63 12.08
N ILE A 310 -28.69 1.78 11.46
CA ILE A 310 -28.90 0.32 11.43
C ILE A 310 -28.85 -0.27 12.85
N GLU A 311 -27.92 0.16 13.70
CA GLU A 311 -27.80 -0.30 15.07
C GLU A 311 -29.01 0.12 15.91
N LYS A 312 -29.49 1.38 15.77
CA LYS A 312 -30.74 1.86 16.42
C LYS A 312 -31.96 1.07 15.94
N LEU A 313 -32.04 0.74 14.64
CA LEU A 313 -33.12 -0.06 14.08
C LEU A 313 -33.06 -1.51 14.57
N ALA A 314 -31.88 -2.11 14.62
CA ALA A 314 -31.67 -3.47 15.14
C ALA A 314 -32.12 -3.58 16.62
N THR A 315 -31.72 -2.61 17.46
CA THR A 315 -32.11 -2.56 18.86
C THR A 315 -33.65 -2.37 19.03
N ARG A 316 -34.26 -1.56 18.17
CA ARG A 316 -35.75 -1.37 18.19
C ARG A 316 -36.44 -2.67 17.74
N LEU A 317 -35.94 -3.33 16.72
CA LEU A 317 -36.51 -4.60 16.22
C LEU A 317 -36.41 -5.72 17.27
N GLU A 318 -35.29 -5.80 17.98
CA GLU A 318 -35.07 -6.77 19.06
C GLU A 318 -36.09 -6.53 20.20
N ARG A 319 -36.26 -5.26 20.64
CA ARG A 319 -37.24 -4.92 21.65
C ARG A 319 -38.70 -5.22 21.22
N ALA A 320 -39.02 -4.95 19.94
CA ALA A 320 -40.33 -5.28 19.39
C ALA A 320 -40.57 -6.80 19.35
N ASN A 321 -39.56 -7.57 18.98
CA ASN A 321 -39.63 -9.03 18.93
C ASN A 321 -39.80 -9.65 20.33
N LEU A 322 -39.12 -9.10 21.35
CA LEU A 322 -39.28 -9.54 22.73
C LEU A 322 -40.74 -9.24 23.24
N ARG A 323 -41.27 -8.07 22.91
CA ARG A 323 -42.68 -7.75 23.25
C ARG A 323 -43.67 -8.65 22.53
N LEU A 324 -43.46 -8.94 21.26
CA LEU A 324 -44.29 -9.87 20.50
C LEU A 324 -44.31 -11.27 21.14
N LYS A 325 -43.14 -11.79 21.53
CA LYS A 325 -43.03 -13.08 22.23
C LYS A 325 -43.78 -13.09 23.55
N GLU A 326 -43.71 -12.01 24.31
CA GLU A 326 -44.44 -11.85 25.59
C GLU A 326 -45.97 -11.84 25.36
N VAL A 327 -46.45 -11.05 24.39
CA VAL A 327 -47.87 -11.03 24.01
C VAL A 327 -48.35 -12.39 23.51
N ASP A 328 -47.56 -13.11 22.72
CA ASP A 328 -47.91 -14.46 22.20
C ASP A 328 -47.99 -15.47 23.35
N LYS A 329 -47.08 -15.37 24.32
CA LYS A 329 -47.14 -16.19 25.55
C LYS A 329 -48.42 -15.92 26.35
N LEU A 330 -48.72 -14.64 26.63
CA LEU A 330 -49.94 -14.25 27.33
C LEU A 330 -51.21 -14.68 26.61
N LYS A 331 -51.24 -14.55 25.28
CA LYS A 331 -52.34 -15.07 24.43
C LYS A 331 -52.54 -16.57 24.59
N SER A 332 -51.42 -17.33 24.55
CA SER A 332 -51.47 -18.79 24.70
C SER A 332 -51.94 -19.23 26.08
N GLU A 333 -51.47 -18.55 27.13
CA GLU A 333 -51.92 -18.75 28.51
C GLU A 333 -53.42 -18.41 28.67
N PHE A 334 -53.86 -17.28 28.12
CA PHE A 334 -55.27 -16.89 28.13
C PHE A 334 -56.18 -17.91 27.45
N VAL A 335 -55.80 -18.37 26.22
CA VAL A 335 -56.57 -19.38 25.49
C VAL A 335 -56.63 -20.68 26.28
N SER A 336 -55.53 -21.11 26.91
CA SER A 336 -55.49 -22.32 27.73
C SER A 336 -56.44 -22.21 28.94
N ILE A 337 -56.38 -21.09 29.70
CA ILE A 337 -57.21 -20.85 30.86
C ILE A 337 -58.69 -20.76 30.45
N ALA A 338 -59.00 -19.98 29.39
CA ALA A 338 -60.37 -19.86 28.89
C ALA A 338 -60.94 -21.21 28.43
N SER A 339 -60.17 -22.02 27.74
CA SER A 339 -60.57 -23.36 27.31
C SER A 339 -60.85 -24.26 28.51
N HIS A 340 -60.03 -24.19 29.55
CA HIS A 340 -60.23 -24.97 30.77
C HIS A 340 -61.46 -24.53 31.55
N GLN A 341 -61.67 -23.22 31.69
CA GLN A 341 -62.80 -22.64 32.38
C GLN A 341 -64.15 -22.87 31.68
N LEU A 342 -64.13 -22.93 30.32
CA LEU A 342 -65.32 -23.21 29.52
C LEU A 342 -65.67 -24.72 29.50
N ARG A 343 -64.66 -25.59 29.59
CA ARG A 343 -64.87 -27.04 29.57
C ARG A 343 -65.63 -27.50 30.83
N SER A 344 -65.36 -26.94 32.01
CA SER A 344 -65.95 -27.33 33.26
C SER A 344 -67.49 -27.16 33.26
N PRO A 345 -68.10 -25.99 32.96
CA PRO A 345 -69.53 -25.82 32.94
C PRO A 345 -70.19 -26.61 31.79
N LEU A 346 -69.53 -26.74 30.59
CA LEU A 346 -70.05 -27.53 29.50
C LEU A 346 -70.17 -29.02 29.86
N THR A 347 -69.18 -29.53 30.61
CA THR A 347 -69.25 -30.94 31.09
C THR A 347 -70.36 -31.14 32.11
N ALA A 348 -70.59 -30.15 32.99
CA ALA A 348 -71.70 -30.18 33.95
C ALA A 348 -73.06 -30.19 33.23
N ILE A 349 -73.25 -29.28 32.27
CA ILE A 349 -74.48 -29.24 31.44
C ILE A 349 -74.72 -30.55 30.70
N ARG A 350 -73.70 -31.15 30.11
CA ARG A 350 -73.81 -32.42 29.38
C ARG A 350 -74.06 -33.61 30.29
N GLY A 351 -73.75 -33.51 31.57
CA GLY A 351 -74.01 -34.55 32.57
C GLY A 351 -75.39 -34.49 33.17
N TYR A 352 -76.14 -33.36 33.00
CA TYR A 352 -77.54 -33.17 33.44
C TYR A 352 -78.58 -33.30 32.33
N ALA A 353 -78.15 -33.42 31.05
CA ALA A 353 -79.02 -33.75 29.90
C ALA A 353 -78.98 -35.26 29.58
#